data_10ebde8b14f73bff257f7e865abe37b5
#
_entry.id   10ebde8b14f73bff257f7e865abe37b5
#
_cell.length_a   1.000
_cell.length_b   1.000
_cell.length_c   1.000
_cell.angle_alpha   90.00
_cell.angle_beta   90.00
_cell.angle_gamma   90.00
#
_symmetry.space_group_name_H-M   'P 1'
#
loop_
_entity.id
_entity.type
_entity.pdbx_description
1 polymer ?
#
loop_
_entity_poly.entity_id
_entity_poly.type
_entity_poly.pdbx_seq_one_letter_code
_entity_poly.pdbx_strand_id
1 'polypeptide(L)'
;RELLEETGLEARQWINLGQVNYFSNIFLVPENLFLAYDIHKGDLSAKEESTEVIRTPFRRVAKMAVEGKLFRDAQEVVAILRADHFLRKYHGRKKSRN
;
A
#
# COMPACT_ATOMS: atom_id res chain seq x y z
N ARG A 1 10.96 2.39 -7.91
CA ARG A 1 11.98 3.41 -7.67
C ARG A 1 11.62 4.34 -6.50
N GLU A 2 10.39 4.85 -6.50
CA GLU A 2 9.95 5.75 -5.42
C GLU A 2 9.93 5.04 -4.06
N LEU A 3 9.52 3.78 -4.03
CA LEU A 3 9.54 3.01 -2.79
C LEU A 3 10.96 2.95 -2.22
N LEU A 4 11.94 2.65 -3.06
CA LEU A 4 13.34 2.58 -2.63
C LEU A 4 13.84 3.94 -2.15
N GLU A 5 13.55 5.00 -2.89
CA GLU A 5 13.97 6.35 -2.55
C GLU A 5 13.37 6.83 -1.23
N GLU A 6 12.11 6.53 -0.97
CA GLU A 6 11.43 7.00 0.22
C GLU A 6 11.64 6.12 1.44
N THR A 7 11.82 4.83 1.26
CA THR A 7 11.86 3.87 2.38
C THR A 7 13.16 3.09 2.50
N GLY A 8 13.96 3.03 1.44
CA GLY A 8 15.11 2.14 1.38
C GLY A 8 14.73 0.67 1.17
N LEU A 9 13.46 0.41 0.84
CA LEU A 9 12.94 -0.93 0.63
C LEU A 9 12.62 -1.19 -0.83
N GLU A 10 12.68 -2.44 -1.23
CA GLU A 10 12.26 -2.91 -2.54
C GLU A 10 11.23 -4.01 -2.38
N ALA A 11 10.36 -4.17 -3.38
CA ALA A 11 9.36 -5.23 -3.39
C ALA A 11 9.62 -6.16 -4.56
N ARG A 12 9.48 -7.47 -4.33
CA ARG A 12 9.61 -8.47 -5.40
C ARG A 12 8.35 -8.60 -6.23
N GLN A 13 7.22 -8.26 -5.63
CA GLN A 13 5.94 -8.35 -6.31
C GLN A 13 5.16 -7.05 -6.17
N TRP A 14 4.50 -6.67 -7.24
CA TRP A 14 3.62 -5.52 -7.29
C TRP A 14 2.24 -6.00 -7.73
N ILE A 15 1.26 -5.81 -6.87
CA ILE A 15 -0.11 -6.23 -7.13
C ILE A 15 -0.91 -5.00 -7.54
N ASN A 16 -1.51 -5.05 -8.72
CA ASN A 16 -2.37 -3.97 -9.20
C ASN A 16 -3.72 -4.06 -8.48
N LEU A 17 -4.03 -3.02 -7.71
CA LEU A 17 -5.29 -2.93 -6.95
C LEU A 17 -6.35 -2.13 -7.69
N GLY A 18 -6.12 -1.83 -8.95
CA GLY A 18 -7.05 -1.10 -9.77
C GLY A 18 -6.88 0.39 -9.68
N GLN A 19 -7.85 1.10 -10.21
CA GLN A 19 -7.79 2.54 -10.35
C GLN A 19 -8.91 3.19 -9.54
N VAL A 20 -8.64 4.37 -8.99
CA VAL A 20 -9.65 5.22 -8.40
C VAL A 20 -9.58 6.58 -9.08
N ASN A 21 -10.70 7.29 -9.06
CA ASN A 21 -10.73 8.64 -9.59
C ASN A 21 -10.66 9.64 -8.45
N TYR A 22 -9.76 10.58 -8.59
CA TYR A 22 -9.66 11.72 -7.70
C TYR A 22 -10.35 12.92 -8.35
N PHE A 23 -11.25 13.55 -7.62
CA PHE A 23 -12.02 14.67 -8.14
C PHE A 23 -11.50 15.98 -7.56
N SER A 24 -10.85 16.78 -8.40
CA SER A 24 -10.53 18.16 -8.05
C SER A 24 -11.62 19.10 -8.61
N ASN A 25 -11.55 20.38 -8.24
CA ASN A 25 -12.55 21.36 -8.66
C ASN A 25 -12.74 21.45 -10.18
N ILE A 26 -11.74 21.08 -10.95
CA ILE A 26 -11.71 21.24 -12.41
C ILE A 26 -11.45 19.93 -13.14
N PHE A 27 -10.74 18.99 -12.52
CA PHE A 27 -10.26 17.80 -13.20
C PHE A 27 -10.68 16.52 -12.49
N LEU A 28 -10.95 15.50 -13.30
CA LEU A 28 -11.02 14.12 -12.86
C LEU A 28 -9.63 13.52 -13.08
N VAL A 29 -8.97 13.12 -12.00
CA VAL A 29 -7.62 12.56 -12.05
C VAL A 29 -7.67 11.08 -11.68
N PRO A 30 -7.37 10.16 -12.62
CA PRO A 30 -7.29 8.75 -12.29
C PRO A 30 -5.98 8.45 -11.55
N GLU A 31 -6.07 7.66 -10.50
CA GLU A 31 -4.90 7.17 -9.77
C GLU A 31 -4.86 5.65 -9.81
N ASN A 32 -3.69 5.11 -10.11
CA ASN A 32 -3.45 3.67 -10.11
C ASN A 32 -2.93 3.26 -8.73
N LEU A 33 -3.54 2.22 -8.17
CA LEU A 33 -3.20 1.74 -6.84
C LEU A 33 -2.44 0.42 -6.94
N PHE A 34 -1.36 0.31 -6.18
CA PHE A 34 -0.53 -0.89 -6.17
C PHE A 34 -0.21 -1.30 -4.74
N LEU A 35 -0.15 -2.61 -4.53
CA LEU A 35 0.38 -3.21 -3.31
C LEU A 35 1.78 -3.72 -3.59
N ALA A 36 2.77 -3.19 -2.87
CA ALA A 36 4.12 -3.72 -2.89
C ALA A 36 4.19 -4.89 -1.93
N TYR A 37 4.55 -6.05 -2.42
CA TYR A 37 4.53 -7.29 -1.67
C TYR A 37 5.91 -7.97 -1.70
N ASP A 38 6.19 -8.74 -0.67
CA ASP A 38 7.50 -9.42 -0.52
C ASP A 38 8.63 -8.39 -0.46
N ILE A 39 8.60 -7.62 0.63
CA ILE A 39 9.49 -6.49 0.86
C ILE A 39 10.84 -6.96 1.38
N HIS A 40 11.90 -6.37 0.85
CA HIS A 40 13.25 -6.59 1.32
C HIS A 40 14.05 -5.30 1.28
N LYS A 41 15.19 -5.30 1.96
CA LYS A 41 16.07 -4.14 1.93
C LYS A 41 16.70 -3.96 0.55
N GLY A 42 16.62 -2.74 0.04
CA GLY A 42 17.31 -2.35 -1.18
C GLY A 42 18.64 -1.69 -0.87
N ASP A 43 19.17 -1.01 -1.87
CA ASP A 43 20.39 -0.22 -1.68
C ASP A 43 20.04 1.04 -0.89
N LEU A 44 20.51 1.09 0.36
CA LEU A 44 20.20 2.19 1.27
C LEU A 44 20.79 3.54 0.81
N SER A 45 21.78 3.52 -0.08
CA SER A 45 22.35 4.77 -0.60
C SER A 45 21.36 5.56 -1.46
N ALA A 46 20.33 4.89 -1.98
CA ALA A 46 19.29 5.54 -2.78
C ALA A 46 18.19 6.18 -1.94
N LYS A 47 18.17 5.92 -0.62
CA LYS A 47 17.12 6.45 0.25
C LYS A 47 17.36 7.93 0.55
N GLU A 48 16.28 8.71 0.51
CA GLU A 48 16.31 10.10 0.94
C GLU A 48 16.34 10.19 2.48
N GLU A 49 17.29 10.94 3.02
CA GLU A 49 17.50 11.00 4.47
C GLU A 49 16.34 11.63 5.24
N SER A 50 15.59 12.50 4.59
CA SER A 50 14.48 13.21 5.24
C SER A 50 13.23 12.35 5.48
N THR A 51 13.18 11.14 4.92
CA THR A 51 11.98 10.29 4.99
C THR A 51 12.03 9.40 6.22
N GLU A 52 11.02 9.52 7.06
CA GLU A 52 10.82 8.62 8.20
C GLU A 52 9.94 7.44 7.78
N VAL A 53 10.37 6.22 8.14
CA VAL A 53 9.64 5.01 7.83
C VAL A 53 9.15 4.36 9.12
N ILE A 54 7.83 4.17 9.22
CA ILE A 54 7.22 3.51 10.37
C ILE A 54 6.62 2.19 9.90
N ARG A 55 7.00 1.09 10.55
CA ARG A 55 6.43 -0.23 10.28
C ARG A 55 5.28 -0.50 11.22
N THR A 56 4.13 -0.83 10.64
CA THR A 56 2.93 -1.13 11.42
C THR A 56 2.33 -2.42 10.91
N PRO A 57 1.88 -3.33 11.80
CA PRO A 57 1.20 -4.54 11.37
C PRO A 57 0.02 -4.21 10.47
N PHE A 58 -0.13 -4.92 9.36
CA PHE A 58 -1.14 -4.59 8.36
C PHE A 58 -2.55 -4.64 8.93
N ARG A 59 -2.83 -5.59 9.84
CA ARG A 59 -4.14 -5.67 10.50
C ARG A 59 -4.51 -4.41 11.23
N ARG A 60 -3.53 -3.80 11.89
CA ARG A 60 -3.75 -2.53 12.59
C ARG A 60 -4.03 -1.40 11.59
N VAL A 61 -3.28 -1.37 10.49
CA VAL A 61 -3.47 -0.37 9.45
C VAL A 61 -4.87 -0.47 8.84
N ALA A 62 -5.30 -1.68 8.51
CA ALA A 62 -6.63 -1.91 7.95
C ALA A 62 -7.73 -1.46 8.91
N LYS A 63 -7.59 -1.76 10.19
CA LYS A 63 -8.54 -1.34 11.21
C LYS A 63 -8.61 0.18 11.32
N MET A 64 -7.46 0.84 11.31
CA MET A 64 -7.39 2.30 11.39
C MET A 64 -8.05 2.96 10.19
N ALA A 65 -7.88 2.38 9.01
CA ALA A 65 -8.50 2.90 7.80
C ALA A 65 -10.03 2.80 7.86
N VAL A 66 -10.54 1.64 8.30
CA VAL A 66 -11.99 1.42 8.44
C VAL A 66 -12.61 2.34 9.48
N GLU A 67 -11.90 2.56 10.59
CA GLU A 67 -12.39 3.40 11.70
C GLU A 67 -12.23 4.90 11.46
N GLY A 68 -11.60 5.28 10.35
CA GLY A 68 -11.37 6.69 10.04
C GLY A 68 -10.31 7.36 10.91
N LYS A 69 -9.41 6.56 11.47
CA LYS A 69 -8.30 7.06 12.29
C LYS A 69 -7.05 7.14 11.44
N LEU A 70 -6.27 8.13 11.48
CA LEU A 70 -4.99 8.33 10.81
C LEU A 70 -5.10 8.59 9.29
N PHE A 71 -5.80 7.75 8.53
CA PHE A 71 -5.90 7.88 7.07
C PHE A 71 -7.14 8.69 6.71
N ARG A 72 -6.93 9.83 6.06
CA ARG A 72 -8.01 10.77 5.72
C ARG A 72 -8.27 10.88 4.23
N ASP A 73 -7.27 10.54 3.41
CA ASP A 73 -7.42 10.61 1.96
C ASP A 73 -8.15 9.38 1.44
N ALA A 74 -9.18 9.61 0.65
CA ALA A 74 -10.03 8.51 0.17
C ALA A 74 -9.24 7.46 -0.62
N GLN A 75 -8.28 7.88 -1.44
CA GLN A 75 -7.49 6.95 -2.23
C GLN A 75 -6.62 6.05 -1.34
N GLU A 76 -6.12 6.56 -0.22
CA GLU A 76 -5.34 5.75 0.71
C GLU A 76 -6.21 4.69 1.38
N VAL A 77 -7.41 5.09 1.81
CA VAL A 77 -8.37 4.18 2.43
C VAL A 77 -8.76 3.07 1.45
N VAL A 78 -9.07 3.44 0.21
CA VAL A 78 -9.44 2.46 -0.82
C VAL A 78 -8.28 1.50 -1.10
N ALA A 79 -7.05 2.01 -1.19
CA ALA A 79 -5.89 1.16 -1.41
C ALA A 79 -5.72 0.14 -0.29
N ILE A 80 -5.85 0.58 0.96
CA ILE A 80 -5.72 -0.29 2.13
C ILE A 80 -6.82 -1.36 2.14
N LEU A 81 -8.06 -0.99 1.86
CA LEU A 81 -9.16 -1.94 1.85
C LEU A 81 -9.02 -2.96 0.73
N ARG A 82 -8.59 -2.54 -0.45
CA ARG A 82 -8.34 -3.46 -1.56
C ARG A 82 -7.16 -4.38 -1.28
N ALA A 83 -6.10 -3.86 -0.66
CA ALA A 83 -4.97 -4.67 -0.22
C ALA A 83 -5.40 -5.70 0.83
N ASP A 84 -6.23 -5.32 1.79
CA ASP A 84 -6.76 -6.23 2.80
C ASP A 84 -7.56 -7.36 2.15
N HIS A 85 -8.42 -7.03 1.21
CA HIS A 85 -9.20 -8.02 0.47
C HIS A 85 -8.29 -9.00 -0.27
N PHE A 86 -7.28 -8.48 -0.97
CA PHE A 86 -6.32 -9.31 -1.69
C PHE A 86 -5.57 -10.25 -0.74
N LEU A 87 -5.07 -9.73 0.37
CA LEU A 87 -4.28 -10.51 1.32
C LEU A 87 -5.12 -11.60 1.99
N ARG A 88 -6.37 -11.33 2.32
CA ARG A 88 -7.28 -12.35 2.86
C ARG A 88 -7.52 -13.46 1.87
N LYS A 89 -7.73 -13.11 0.61
CA LYS A 89 -7.93 -14.06 -0.48
C LYS A 89 -6.70 -14.93 -0.70
N TYR A 90 -5.53 -14.31 -0.69
CA TYR A 90 -4.25 -14.99 -0.87
C TYR A 90 -3.99 -15.99 0.28
N HIS A 91 -4.19 -15.57 1.51
CA HIS A 91 -4.02 -16.44 2.67
C HIS A 91 -5.05 -17.56 2.71
N GLY A 92 -6.28 -17.28 2.30
CA GLY A 92 -7.31 -18.30 2.17
C GLY A 92 -6.95 -19.39 1.19
N ARG A 93 -6.37 -19.01 0.04
CA ARG A 93 -5.90 -19.97 -0.97
C ARG A 93 -4.78 -20.85 -0.44
N LYS A 94 -3.84 -20.28 0.32
CA LYS A 94 -2.76 -21.06 0.94
C LYS A 94 -3.32 -22.07 1.92
N LYS A 95 -4.29 -21.67 2.73
CA LYS A 95 -4.92 -22.57 3.71
C LYS A 95 -5.67 -23.71 3.02
N SER A 96 -6.34 -23.43 1.90
CA SER A 96 -7.11 -24.45 1.20
C SER A 96 -6.25 -25.48 0.46
N ARG A 97 -4.98 -25.17 0.20
CA ARG A 97 -4.03 -26.09 -0.44
C ARG A 97 -3.38 -27.06 0.56
N ASN A 98 -3.49 -26.76 1.82
CA ASN A 98 -2.92 -27.59 2.87
C ASN A 98 -4.00 -28.48 3.49
#